data_26762589ea401816885cc11d625193e7
#
_entry.id   26762589ea401816885cc11d625193e7
#
_cell.length_a   1.000
_cell.length_b   1.000
_cell.length_c   1.000
_cell.angle_alpha   90.00
_cell.angle_beta   90.00
_cell.angle_gamma   90.00
#
_symmetry.space_group_name_H-M   'P 1'
#
loop_
_entity.id
_entity.type
_entity.pdbx_description
1 polymer ?
#
loop_
_entity_poly.entity_id
_entity_poly.type
_entity_poly.pdbx_seq_one_letter_code
_entity_poly.pdbx_strand_id
1 'polypeptide(L)'
;ALNNYVALRYSSTHMSWLHCMWGVGASAGPYIMGLVLSGGAPWNTGYRYVGILQVILTAILLLSLPLWKNRQTGTDSEASRGHAPEDSGQTAPAKPLSIKQITAIPGAKEVMVTFFCYCALEQTAGLWAASYLMLHEGISSETAAFYASLFYIGITVGRGASGFLTMRFNDTRMIRLGLILILAGVLTILLPLGGNTSLAGLIIVGLGCAPVYPCVIHSTPERFGADRSQALIGVQMASAYVGTCLMPPVFGLMANHISISLFPFYLL
;
A
#
# COMPACT_ATOMS: atom_id res chain seq x y z
N ALA A 1 -0.36 5.49 13.06
CA ALA A 1 0.18 6.78 13.51
C ALA A 1 0.78 7.57 12.35
N LEU A 2 1.84 7.07 11.66
CA LEU A 2 2.56 7.82 10.61
C LEU A 2 1.65 8.22 9.43
N ASN A 3 0.87 7.29 8.88
CA ASN A 3 -0.05 7.57 7.77
C ASN A 3 -1.05 8.70 8.11
N ASN A 4 -1.62 8.68 9.31
CA ASN A 4 -2.53 9.73 9.76
C ASN A 4 -1.81 11.07 9.92
N TYR A 5 -0.59 11.07 10.47
CA TYR A 5 0.21 12.27 10.60
C TYR A 5 0.51 12.92 9.25
N VAL A 6 0.91 12.11 8.26
CA VAL A 6 1.17 12.59 6.90
C VAL A 6 -0.12 13.06 6.22
N ALA A 7 -1.23 12.31 6.37
CA ALA A 7 -2.52 12.67 5.78
C ALA A 7 -3.08 14.00 6.29
N LEU A 8 -2.79 14.35 7.57
CA LEU A 8 -3.27 15.59 8.17
C LEU A 8 -2.39 16.81 7.89
N ARG A 9 -1.08 16.62 7.63
CA ARG A 9 -0.10 17.72 7.63
C ARG A 9 0.66 17.90 6.33
N TYR A 10 0.58 16.93 5.42
CA TYR A 10 1.34 16.93 4.17
C TYR A 10 0.43 16.62 2.99
N SER A 11 0.91 16.96 1.79
CA SER A 11 0.19 16.69 0.54
C SER A 11 0.23 15.20 0.15
N SER A 12 -0.67 14.82 -0.77
CA SER A 12 -0.72 13.49 -1.39
C SER A 12 0.62 13.07 -2.02
N THR A 13 1.41 14.03 -2.50
CA THR A 13 2.78 13.82 -3.00
C THR A 13 3.67 13.15 -1.96
N HIS A 14 3.68 13.68 -0.74
CA HIS A 14 4.49 13.14 0.36
C HIS A 14 3.98 11.75 0.79
N MET A 15 2.66 11.54 0.78
CA MET A 15 2.08 10.23 1.05
C MET A 15 2.53 9.20 0.00
N SER A 16 2.49 9.56 -1.27
CA SER A 16 2.93 8.69 -2.36
C SER A 16 4.42 8.34 -2.27
N TRP A 17 5.27 9.31 -1.96
CA TRP A 17 6.71 9.07 -1.78
C TRP A 17 7.03 8.28 -0.51
N LEU A 18 6.30 8.48 0.57
CA LEU A 18 6.40 7.62 1.76
C LEU A 18 6.18 6.15 1.41
N HIS A 19 5.14 5.89 0.62
CA HIS A 19 4.83 4.52 0.19
C HIS A 19 5.75 4.02 -0.93
N CYS A 20 6.38 4.90 -1.71
CA CYS A 20 7.47 4.53 -2.64
C CYS A 20 8.68 3.96 -1.88
N MET A 21 9.06 4.56 -0.75
CA MET A 21 10.15 4.06 0.09
C MET A 21 9.89 2.64 0.63
N TRP A 22 8.61 2.29 0.86
CA TRP A 22 8.25 0.90 1.16
C TRP A 22 8.65 -0.06 0.02
N GLY A 23 8.37 0.31 -1.23
CA GLY A 23 8.73 -0.48 -2.40
C GLY A 23 10.24 -0.64 -2.57
N VAL A 24 11.00 0.43 -2.30
CA VAL A 24 12.48 0.38 -2.28
C VAL A 24 12.96 -0.64 -1.22
N GLY A 25 12.41 -0.58 0.00
CA GLY A 25 12.76 -1.52 1.06
C GLY A 25 12.39 -2.97 0.73
N ALA A 26 11.20 -3.19 0.17
CA ALA A 26 10.73 -4.50 -0.26
C ALA A 26 11.61 -5.11 -1.36
N SER A 27 12.21 -4.29 -2.21
CA SER A 27 13.15 -4.72 -3.25
C SER A 27 14.57 -4.94 -2.71
N ALA A 28 15.02 -4.09 -1.79
CA ALA A 28 16.38 -4.13 -1.24
C ALA A 28 16.64 -5.42 -0.44
N GLY A 29 15.66 -5.90 0.34
CA GLY A 29 15.82 -7.10 1.16
C GLY A 29 16.18 -8.35 0.34
N PRO A 30 15.33 -8.76 -0.62
CA PRO A 30 15.63 -9.89 -1.52
C PRO A 30 16.91 -9.69 -2.34
N TYR A 31 17.22 -8.46 -2.76
CA TYR A 31 18.43 -8.15 -3.50
C TYR A 31 19.70 -8.40 -2.67
N ILE A 32 19.73 -7.91 -1.42
CA ILE A 32 20.84 -8.18 -0.48
C ILE A 32 20.99 -9.68 -0.27
N MET A 33 19.89 -10.40 -0.07
CA MET A 33 19.91 -11.86 0.11
C MET A 33 20.44 -12.57 -1.14
N GLY A 34 19.99 -12.13 -2.33
CA GLY A 34 20.47 -12.67 -3.61
C GLY A 34 21.98 -12.52 -3.79
N LEU A 35 22.50 -11.32 -3.51
CA LEU A 35 23.97 -11.07 -3.57
C LEU A 35 24.75 -11.95 -2.59
N VAL A 36 24.27 -12.13 -1.38
CA VAL A 36 24.93 -12.95 -0.35
C VAL A 36 24.97 -14.42 -0.79
N LEU A 37 23.85 -14.95 -1.27
CA LEU A 37 23.75 -16.36 -1.68
C LEU A 37 24.54 -16.64 -2.96
N SER A 38 24.50 -15.74 -3.94
CA SER A 38 25.31 -15.89 -5.17
C SER A 38 26.80 -15.79 -4.92
N GLY A 39 27.22 -15.07 -3.87
CA GLY A 39 28.61 -15.01 -3.39
C GLY A 39 29.04 -16.28 -2.58
N GLY A 40 28.20 -17.29 -2.46
CA GLY A 40 28.50 -18.53 -1.72
C GLY A 40 28.46 -18.39 -0.19
N ALA A 41 28.02 -17.24 0.33
CA ALA A 41 27.89 -17.05 1.78
C ALA A 41 26.58 -17.66 2.31
N PRO A 42 26.54 -18.12 3.57
CA PRO A 42 25.34 -18.71 4.15
C PRO A 42 24.23 -17.66 4.34
N TRP A 43 22.97 -18.10 4.28
CA TRP A 43 21.77 -17.27 4.35
C TRP A 43 21.70 -16.35 5.58
N ASN A 44 22.27 -16.78 6.72
CA ASN A 44 22.30 -15.99 7.95
C ASN A 44 23.15 -14.71 7.82
N THR A 45 24.11 -14.67 6.88
CA THR A 45 24.89 -13.46 6.57
C THR A 45 24.00 -12.36 5.98
N GLY A 46 23.08 -12.70 5.08
CA GLY A 46 22.13 -11.77 4.53
C GLY A 46 21.20 -11.18 5.62
N TYR A 47 20.67 -12.01 6.50
CA TYR A 47 19.89 -11.53 7.65
C TYR A 47 20.70 -10.65 8.59
N ARG A 48 21.99 -10.93 8.78
CA ARG A 48 22.89 -10.08 9.58
C ARG A 48 23.01 -8.69 8.98
N TYR A 49 23.18 -8.55 7.67
CA TYR A 49 23.23 -7.24 6.99
C TYR A 49 21.91 -6.48 7.13
N VAL A 50 20.80 -7.14 6.89
CA VAL A 50 19.46 -6.52 7.09
C VAL A 50 19.27 -6.12 8.55
N GLY A 51 19.68 -6.96 9.51
CA GLY A 51 19.63 -6.68 10.94
C GLY A 51 20.44 -5.44 11.33
N ILE A 52 21.65 -5.29 10.80
CA ILE A 52 22.50 -4.10 11.03
C ILE A 52 21.79 -2.84 10.51
N LEU A 53 21.22 -2.88 9.29
CA LEU A 53 20.45 -1.76 8.74
C LEU A 53 19.27 -1.39 9.62
N GLN A 54 18.54 -2.38 10.17
CA GLN A 54 17.43 -2.15 11.10
C GLN A 54 17.87 -1.50 12.41
N VAL A 55 19.00 -1.93 12.97
CA VAL A 55 19.58 -1.32 14.19
C VAL A 55 19.96 0.13 13.93
N ILE A 56 20.63 0.42 12.80
CA ILE A 56 20.99 1.79 12.41
C ILE A 56 19.73 2.65 12.26
N LEU A 57 18.72 2.16 11.54
CA LEU A 57 17.45 2.88 11.37
C LEU A 57 16.76 3.15 12.72
N THR A 58 16.73 2.14 13.60
CA THR A 58 16.16 2.29 14.95
C THR A 58 16.91 3.36 15.75
N ALA A 59 18.24 3.38 15.69
CA ALA A 59 19.05 4.39 16.35
C ALA A 59 18.73 5.80 15.81
N ILE A 60 18.63 5.96 14.47
CA ILE A 60 18.26 7.24 13.84
C ILE A 60 16.86 7.68 14.32
N LEU A 61 15.89 6.77 14.36
CA LEU A 61 14.54 7.09 14.83
C LEU A 61 14.53 7.52 16.30
N LEU A 62 15.26 6.83 17.17
CA LEU A 62 15.36 7.19 18.60
C LEU A 62 16.02 8.56 18.78
N LEU A 63 17.10 8.86 18.06
CA LEU A 63 17.78 10.15 18.10
C LEU A 63 16.91 11.28 17.54
N SER A 64 16.01 10.99 16.63
CA SER A 64 15.08 11.97 16.04
C SER A 64 13.84 12.25 16.91
N LEU A 65 13.54 11.45 17.94
CA LEU A 65 12.36 11.63 18.79
C LEU A 65 12.20 13.06 19.36
N PRO A 66 13.25 13.76 19.82
CA PRO A 66 13.11 15.13 20.30
C PRO A 66 12.59 16.11 19.25
N LEU A 67 12.93 15.89 17.96
CA LEU A 67 12.48 16.73 16.84
C LEU A 67 10.95 16.63 16.60
N TRP A 68 10.35 15.52 16.99
CA TRP A 68 8.91 15.29 16.85
C TRP A 68 8.08 16.00 17.94
N LYS A 69 8.63 16.15 19.15
CA LYS A 69 7.97 16.86 20.27
C LYS A 69 7.80 18.35 19.96
N ASN A 70 8.81 19.01 19.40
CA ASN A 70 8.79 20.46 19.15
C ASN A 70 7.82 20.90 18.03
N ARG A 71 7.39 20.02 17.17
CA ARG A 71 6.40 20.33 16.14
C ARG A 71 4.94 20.23 16.62
N GLN A 72 4.66 19.56 17.71
CA GLN A 72 3.31 19.51 18.28
C GLN A 72 2.92 20.81 18.98
N THR A 73 3.88 21.51 19.59
CA THR A 73 3.64 22.78 20.32
C THR A 73 3.54 24.01 19.41
N GLY A 74 4.11 23.96 18.18
CA GLY A 74 4.11 25.11 17.27
C GLY A 74 2.83 25.29 16.45
N THR A 75 2.02 24.23 16.26
CA THR A 75 0.83 24.29 15.40
C THR A 75 -0.43 24.64 16.18
N ASP A 76 -0.45 24.37 17.48
CA ASP A 76 -1.59 24.73 18.35
C ASP A 76 -1.61 26.23 18.69
N SER A 77 -0.46 26.95 18.52
CA SER A 77 -0.36 28.38 18.82
C SER A 77 -0.73 29.32 17.65
N GLU A 78 -0.67 28.86 16.40
CA GLU A 78 -1.03 29.70 15.23
C GLU A 78 -2.51 29.55 14.83
N ALA A 79 -3.18 28.44 15.16
CA ALA A 79 -4.60 28.27 14.93
C ALA A 79 -5.49 29.01 15.96
N SER A 80 -4.92 29.49 17.07
CA SER A 80 -5.67 30.16 18.17
C SER A 80 -5.67 31.68 18.12
N ARG A 81 -5.16 32.33 17.07
CA ARG A 81 -5.15 33.81 16.94
C ARG A 81 -6.27 34.39 16.05
N GLY A 82 -7.42 33.78 16.05
CA GLY A 82 -8.61 34.34 15.37
C GLY A 82 -9.87 34.03 16.18
N HIS A 83 -10.33 35.06 16.93
CA HIS A 83 -11.61 35.14 17.66
C HIS A 83 -11.79 34.24 18.88
N ALA A 84 -11.58 34.83 20.07
CA ALA A 84 -12.24 34.42 21.30
C ALA A 84 -13.76 34.73 21.28
N PRO A 85 -14.61 33.91 21.93
CA PRO A 85 -14.90 34.16 23.32
C PRO A 85 -14.66 32.95 24.24
N GLU A 86 -14.33 33.31 25.48
CA GLU A 86 -14.11 32.43 26.61
C GLU A 86 -15.33 31.53 26.88
N ASP A 87 -15.13 30.20 26.83
CA ASP A 87 -15.76 29.31 27.79
C ASP A 87 -14.81 28.13 28.06
N SER A 88 -14.42 28.04 29.32
CA SER A 88 -13.47 27.12 29.89
C SER A 88 -14.09 25.73 30.04
N GLY A 89 -14.05 24.93 28.97
CA GLY A 89 -14.30 23.50 29.06
C GLY A 89 -13.04 22.73 28.65
N GLN A 90 -12.32 22.17 29.61
CA GLN A 90 -11.30 21.17 29.38
C GLN A 90 -11.91 20.05 28.53
N THR A 91 -11.60 20.02 27.24
CA THR A 91 -11.98 18.90 26.36
C THR A 91 -11.19 17.67 26.82
N ALA A 92 -11.85 16.82 27.60
CA ALA A 92 -11.36 15.49 27.93
C ALA A 92 -10.97 14.76 26.64
N PRO A 93 -9.90 13.94 26.63
CA PRO A 93 -9.47 13.21 25.45
C PRO A 93 -10.66 12.44 24.89
N ALA A 94 -11.02 12.72 23.63
CA ALA A 94 -12.17 12.12 22.98
C ALA A 94 -12.09 10.61 23.10
N LYS A 95 -13.10 9.96 23.67
CA LYS A 95 -13.16 8.49 23.80
C LYS A 95 -12.96 7.86 22.42
N PRO A 96 -12.10 6.84 22.29
CA PRO A 96 -11.89 6.17 21.02
C PRO A 96 -13.24 5.66 20.49
N LEU A 97 -13.51 5.97 19.22
CA LEU A 97 -14.74 5.54 18.56
C LEU A 97 -14.80 4.01 18.51
N SER A 98 -15.93 3.43 18.89
CA SER A 98 -16.16 2.00 18.74
C SER A 98 -16.34 1.62 17.28
N ILE A 99 -16.07 0.35 16.93
CA ILE A 99 -16.23 -0.16 15.55
C ILE A 99 -17.66 0.09 15.04
N LYS A 100 -18.68 -0.06 15.90
CA LYS A 100 -20.08 0.22 15.54
C LYS A 100 -20.30 1.69 15.17
N GLN A 101 -19.69 2.61 15.90
CA GLN A 101 -19.78 4.03 15.61
C GLN A 101 -19.05 4.38 14.29
N ILE A 102 -17.90 3.78 14.04
CA ILE A 102 -17.14 3.97 12.79
C ILE A 102 -17.93 3.45 11.59
N THR A 103 -18.49 2.24 11.68
CA THR A 103 -19.28 1.65 10.59
C THR A 103 -20.64 2.32 10.37
N ALA A 104 -21.10 3.15 11.31
CA ALA A 104 -22.29 3.98 11.15
C ALA A 104 -22.01 5.30 10.40
N ILE A 105 -20.73 5.68 10.21
CA ILE A 105 -20.37 6.87 9.45
C ILE A 105 -20.64 6.60 7.95
N PRO A 106 -21.40 7.47 7.28
CA PRO A 106 -21.69 7.31 5.84
C PRO A 106 -20.40 7.25 5.03
N GLY A 107 -20.26 6.27 4.15
CA GLY A 107 -19.06 6.06 3.31
C GLY A 107 -17.93 5.25 3.97
N ALA A 108 -17.97 5.01 5.28
CA ALA A 108 -16.91 4.28 5.96
C ALA A 108 -16.86 2.80 5.55
N LYS A 109 -18.01 2.14 5.42
CA LYS A 109 -18.08 0.74 4.98
C LYS A 109 -17.56 0.57 3.56
N GLU A 110 -17.94 1.47 2.67
CA GLU A 110 -17.55 1.48 1.27
C GLU A 110 -16.03 1.60 1.12
N VAL A 111 -15.41 2.49 1.89
CA VAL A 111 -13.95 2.64 1.88
C VAL A 111 -13.26 1.41 2.48
N MET A 112 -13.81 0.82 3.55
CA MET A 112 -13.27 -0.42 4.13
C MET A 112 -13.32 -1.59 3.13
N VAL A 113 -14.46 -1.77 2.44
CA VAL A 113 -14.62 -2.82 1.42
C VAL A 113 -13.68 -2.57 0.24
N THR A 114 -13.63 -1.33 -0.24
CA THR A 114 -12.70 -0.95 -1.34
C THR A 114 -11.25 -1.25 -0.97
N PHE A 115 -10.85 -0.94 0.26
CA PHE A 115 -9.48 -1.14 0.71
C PHE A 115 -9.16 -2.61 0.95
N PHE A 116 -10.14 -3.39 1.44
CA PHE A 116 -10.07 -4.84 1.51
C PHE A 116 -9.85 -5.46 0.13
N CYS A 117 -10.71 -5.15 -0.86
CA CYS A 117 -10.63 -5.72 -2.21
C CYS A 117 -9.33 -5.31 -2.90
N TYR A 118 -8.94 -4.04 -2.79
CA TYR A 118 -7.70 -3.55 -3.37
C TYR A 118 -6.47 -4.29 -2.81
N CYS A 119 -6.33 -4.40 -1.48
CA CYS A 119 -5.19 -5.08 -0.87
C CYS A 119 -5.22 -6.60 -1.12
N ALA A 120 -6.40 -7.20 -1.21
CA ALA A 120 -6.58 -8.59 -1.61
C ALA A 120 -6.05 -8.82 -3.02
N LEU A 121 -6.41 -7.95 -3.98
CA LEU A 121 -5.94 -7.99 -5.36
C LEU A 121 -4.42 -7.81 -5.44
N GLU A 122 -3.87 -6.74 -4.84
CA GLU A 122 -2.44 -6.44 -4.87
C GLU A 122 -1.62 -7.62 -4.33
N GLN A 123 -2.03 -8.17 -3.19
CA GLN A 123 -1.30 -9.26 -2.56
C GLN A 123 -1.45 -10.58 -3.31
N THR A 124 -2.64 -10.89 -3.82
CA THR A 124 -2.86 -12.10 -4.62
C THR A 124 -2.09 -12.03 -5.93
N ALA A 125 -2.11 -10.88 -6.62
CA ALA A 125 -1.34 -10.67 -7.83
C ALA A 125 0.16 -10.90 -7.57
N GLY A 126 0.72 -10.29 -6.52
CA GLY A 126 2.13 -10.43 -6.20
C GLY A 126 2.57 -11.85 -5.84
N LEU A 127 1.74 -12.60 -5.08
CA LEU A 127 2.09 -13.95 -4.63
C LEU A 127 1.87 -15.03 -5.70
N TRP A 128 0.85 -14.89 -6.55
CA TRP A 128 0.45 -15.95 -7.47
C TRP A 128 0.85 -15.72 -8.91
N ALA A 129 1.35 -14.51 -9.28
CA ALA A 129 1.75 -14.21 -10.65
C ALA A 129 2.78 -15.21 -11.22
N ALA A 130 3.85 -15.53 -10.48
CA ALA A 130 4.85 -16.48 -10.92
C ALA A 130 4.26 -17.89 -11.14
N SER A 131 3.43 -18.37 -10.21
CA SER A 131 2.77 -19.66 -10.32
C SER A 131 1.81 -19.73 -11.52
N TYR A 132 1.05 -18.65 -11.76
CA TYR A 132 0.18 -18.53 -12.92
C TYR A 132 0.98 -18.61 -14.24
N LEU A 133 2.06 -17.82 -14.35
CA LEU A 133 2.92 -17.80 -15.52
C LEU A 133 3.59 -19.16 -15.78
N MET A 134 4.01 -19.87 -14.71
CA MET A 134 4.60 -21.21 -14.85
C MET A 134 3.57 -22.28 -15.25
N LEU A 135 2.46 -22.35 -14.52
CA LEU A 135 1.54 -23.47 -14.61
C LEU A 135 0.48 -23.30 -15.72
N HIS A 136 0.15 -22.05 -16.08
CA HIS A 136 -0.83 -21.74 -17.12
C HIS A 136 -0.17 -21.39 -18.45
N GLU A 137 0.84 -20.50 -18.44
CA GLU A 137 1.50 -20.01 -19.64
C GLU A 137 2.71 -20.88 -20.05
N GLY A 138 3.13 -21.85 -19.23
CA GLY A 138 4.26 -22.74 -19.51
C GLY A 138 5.63 -22.06 -19.50
N ILE A 139 5.76 -20.90 -18.84
CA ILE A 139 7.00 -20.13 -18.77
C ILE A 139 7.96 -20.79 -17.75
N SER A 140 9.26 -20.78 -18.02
CA SER A 140 10.26 -21.30 -17.07
C SER A 140 10.18 -20.59 -15.71
N SER A 141 10.53 -21.30 -14.63
CA SER A 141 10.46 -20.76 -13.26
C SER A 141 11.29 -19.49 -13.09
N GLU A 142 12.46 -19.41 -13.71
CA GLU A 142 13.34 -18.24 -13.65
C GLU A 142 12.69 -17.02 -14.32
N THR A 143 12.18 -17.19 -15.53
CA THR A 143 11.51 -16.13 -16.28
C THR A 143 10.22 -15.69 -15.61
N ALA A 144 9.43 -16.64 -15.07
CA ALA A 144 8.19 -16.34 -14.34
C ALA A 144 8.46 -15.54 -13.06
N ALA A 145 9.50 -15.89 -12.31
CA ALA A 145 9.92 -15.14 -11.14
C ALA A 145 10.38 -13.72 -11.51
N PHE A 146 11.15 -13.58 -12.58
CA PHE A 146 11.54 -12.27 -13.11
C PHE A 146 10.32 -11.44 -13.53
N TYR A 147 9.37 -12.01 -14.25
CA TYR A 147 8.13 -11.32 -14.68
C TYR A 147 7.27 -10.91 -13.48
N ALA A 148 7.13 -11.76 -12.47
CA ALA A 148 6.44 -11.42 -11.24
C ALA A 148 7.12 -10.27 -10.49
N SER A 149 8.46 -10.16 -10.54
CA SER A 149 9.17 -9.03 -9.92
C SER A 149 8.85 -7.70 -10.60
N LEU A 150 8.56 -7.69 -11.90
CA LEU A 150 8.20 -6.48 -12.64
C LEU A 150 6.86 -5.89 -12.20
N PHE A 151 5.94 -6.71 -11.65
CA PHE A 151 4.75 -6.21 -10.97
C PHE A 151 5.09 -5.28 -9.80
N TYR A 152 6.02 -5.70 -8.92
CA TYR A 152 6.46 -4.89 -7.79
C TYR A 152 7.27 -3.67 -8.21
N ILE A 153 8.08 -3.80 -9.26
CA ILE A 153 8.78 -2.66 -9.87
C ILE A 153 7.75 -1.66 -10.41
N GLY A 154 6.69 -2.15 -11.06
CA GLY A 154 5.56 -1.33 -11.53
C GLY A 154 4.92 -0.54 -10.38
N ILE A 155 4.65 -1.19 -9.24
CA ILE A 155 4.13 -0.51 -8.05
C ILE A 155 5.11 0.56 -7.55
N THR A 156 6.39 0.23 -7.42
CA THR A 156 7.40 1.14 -6.87
C THR A 156 7.61 2.36 -7.74
N VAL A 157 7.84 2.15 -9.04
CA VAL A 157 7.99 3.22 -10.04
C VAL A 157 6.71 4.04 -10.15
N GLY A 158 5.56 3.34 -10.19
CA GLY A 158 4.25 3.98 -10.21
C GLY A 158 4.00 4.86 -8.98
N ARG A 159 4.40 4.45 -7.77
CA ARG A 159 4.30 5.28 -6.55
C ARG A 159 5.20 6.51 -6.62
N GLY A 160 6.42 6.36 -7.14
CA GLY A 160 7.32 7.49 -7.41
C GLY A 160 6.68 8.48 -8.39
N ALA A 161 6.19 8.00 -9.53
CA ALA A 161 5.51 8.81 -10.55
C ALA A 161 4.20 9.44 -10.02
N SER A 162 3.43 8.71 -9.22
CA SER A 162 2.19 9.20 -8.60
C SER A 162 2.45 10.43 -7.73
N GLY A 163 3.61 10.51 -7.04
CA GLY A 163 4.00 11.68 -6.28
C GLY A 163 4.03 12.97 -7.13
N PHE A 164 4.51 12.88 -8.36
CA PHE A 164 4.49 14.03 -9.29
C PHE A 164 3.10 14.27 -9.90
N LEU A 165 2.35 13.21 -10.22
CA LEU A 165 1.01 13.32 -10.78
C LEU A 165 0.01 13.95 -9.78
N THR A 166 0.15 13.68 -8.49
CA THR A 166 -0.69 14.26 -7.43
C THR A 166 -0.49 15.77 -7.25
N MET A 167 0.56 16.37 -7.84
CA MET A 167 0.70 17.83 -7.94
C MET A 167 -0.33 18.47 -8.89
N ARG A 168 -0.86 17.70 -9.85
CA ARG A 168 -1.83 18.18 -10.86
C ARG A 168 -3.22 17.56 -10.69
N PHE A 169 -3.31 16.35 -10.15
CA PHE A 169 -4.54 15.59 -10.00
C PHE A 169 -4.86 15.38 -8.52
N ASN A 170 -6.14 15.52 -8.15
CA ASN A 170 -6.59 15.21 -6.81
C ASN A 170 -6.65 13.68 -6.55
N ASP A 171 -6.72 13.28 -5.28
CA ASP A 171 -6.73 11.88 -4.87
C ASP A 171 -7.83 11.06 -5.55
N THR A 172 -9.03 11.63 -5.71
CA THR A 172 -10.15 10.94 -6.36
C THR A 172 -9.85 10.60 -7.83
N ARG A 173 -9.21 11.51 -8.57
CA ARG A 173 -8.80 11.24 -9.96
C ARG A 173 -7.69 10.21 -10.04
N MET A 174 -6.74 10.27 -9.11
CA MET A 174 -5.65 9.31 -9.01
C MET A 174 -6.15 7.90 -8.69
N ILE A 175 -7.09 7.76 -7.75
CA ILE A 175 -7.74 6.47 -7.44
C ILE A 175 -8.46 5.92 -8.67
N ARG A 176 -9.26 6.75 -9.37
CA ARG A 176 -9.97 6.32 -10.59
C ARG A 176 -9.00 5.88 -11.69
N LEU A 177 -7.92 6.64 -11.92
CA LEU A 177 -6.88 6.29 -12.88
C LEU A 177 -6.25 4.94 -12.51
N GLY A 178 -5.91 4.74 -11.24
CA GLY A 178 -5.37 3.47 -10.75
C GLY A 178 -6.31 2.29 -11.00
N LEU A 179 -7.59 2.44 -10.66
CA LEU A 179 -8.59 1.38 -10.88
C LEU A 179 -8.80 1.07 -12.38
N ILE A 180 -8.80 2.08 -13.24
CA ILE A 180 -8.89 1.88 -14.71
C ILE A 180 -7.66 1.12 -15.21
N LEU A 181 -6.45 1.48 -14.74
CA LEU A 181 -5.23 0.77 -15.12
C LEU A 181 -5.23 -0.68 -14.61
N ILE A 182 -5.69 -0.93 -13.37
CA ILE A 182 -5.83 -2.29 -12.83
C ILE A 182 -6.76 -3.10 -13.74
N LEU A 183 -7.94 -2.57 -14.04
CA LEU A 183 -8.91 -3.25 -14.93
C LEU A 183 -8.30 -3.52 -16.30
N ALA A 184 -7.66 -2.53 -16.93
CA ALA A 184 -7.00 -2.68 -18.21
C ALA A 184 -5.90 -3.74 -18.17
N GLY A 185 -5.09 -3.76 -17.10
CA GLY A 185 -4.05 -4.75 -16.92
C GLY A 185 -4.59 -6.17 -16.75
N VAL A 186 -5.65 -6.35 -15.95
CA VAL A 186 -6.31 -7.66 -15.79
C VAL A 186 -6.94 -8.13 -17.10
N LEU A 187 -7.59 -7.23 -17.83
CA LEU A 187 -8.13 -7.57 -19.17
C LEU A 187 -7.00 -7.94 -20.15
N THR A 188 -5.83 -7.32 -20.05
CA THR A 188 -4.64 -7.66 -20.85
C THR A 188 -4.14 -9.07 -20.51
N ILE A 189 -4.14 -9.48 -19.23
CA ILE A 189 -3.77 -10.84 -18.82
C ILE A 189 -4.76 -11.87 -19.39
N LEU A 190 -6.04 -11.53 -19.54
CA LEU A 190 -7.07 -12.41 -20.10
C LEU A 190 -6.94 -12.64 -21.62
N LEU A 191 -6.14 -11.84 -22.34
CA LEU A 191 -5.95 -12.02 -23.77
C LEU A 191 -5.13 -13.29 -24.05
N PRO A 192 -5.62 -14.22 -24.90
CA PRO A 192 -4.94 -15.48 -25.17
C PRO A 192 -3.80 -15.30 -26.19
N LEU A 193 -2.90 -14.35 -25.93
CA LEU A 193 -1.78 -14.00 -26.83
C LEU A 193 -0.40 -14.43 -26.29
N GLY A 194 -0.40 -15.19 -25.18
CA GLY A 194 0.80 -15.78 -24.57
C GLY A 194 1.46 -14.93 -23.48
N GLY A 195 2.54 -15.45 -22.92
CA GLY A 195 3.17 -14.92 -21.71
C GLY A 195 3.65 -13.46 -21.76
N ASN A 196 3.94 -12.92 -22.95
CA ASN A 196 4.32 -11.51 -23.10
C ASN A 196 3.15 -10.55 -22.81
N THR A 197 1.92 -10.93 -23.14
CA THR A 197 0.71 -10.16 -22.80
C THR A 197 0.40 -10.26 -21.32
N SER A 198 0.55 -11.42 -20.73
CA SER A 198 0.42 -11.61 -19.28
C SER A 198 1.45 -10.78 -18.52
N LEU A 199 2.70 -10.69 -19.00
CA LEU A 199 3.72 -9.80 -18.45
C LEU A 199 3.31 -8.33 -18.53
N ALA A 200 2.90 -7.87 -19.72
CA ALA A 200 2.46 -6.49 -19.92
C ALA A 200 1.29 -6.15 -18.98
N GLY A 201 0.31 -7.06 -18.88
CA GLY A 201 -0.82 -6.93 -17.98
C GLY A 201 -0.41 -6.81 -16.51
N LEU A 202 0.53 -7.63 -16.03
CA LEU A 202 1.04 -7.57 -14.67
C LEU A 202 1.74 -6.22 -14.37
N ILE A 203 2.53 -5.69 -15.30
CA ILE A 203 3.16 -4.37 -15.15
C ILE A 203 2.09 -3.28 -15.06
N ILE A 204 1.06 -3.33 -15.92
CA ILE A 204 -0.04 -2.36 -15.93
C ILE A 204 -0.83 -2.44 -14.62
N VAL A 205 -1.12 -3.66 -14.11
CA VAL A 205 -1.76 -3.84 -12.80
C VAL A 205 -0.91 -3.21 -11.70
N GLY A 206 0.41 -3.46 -11.70
CA GLY A 206 1.33 -2.87 -10.73
C GLY A 206 1.33 -1.33 -10.76
N LEU A 207 1.40 -0.73 -11.95
CA LEU A 207 1.29 0.71 -12.14
C LEU A 207 -0.07 1.25 -11.66
N GLY A 208 -1.16 0.51 -11.90
CA GLY A 208 -2.50 0.86 -11.44
C GLY A 208 -2.66 0.79 -9.92
N CYS A 209 -2.03 -0.19 -9.28
CA CYS A 209 -2.02 -0.31 -7.81
C CYS A 209 -1.30 0.87 -7.13
N ALA A 210 -0.33 1.46 -7.79
CA ALA A 210 0.58 2.45 -7.21
C ALA A 210 -0.13 3.65 -6.53
N PRO A 211 -1.06 4.38 -7.17
CA PRO A 211 -1.71 5.55 -6.58
C PRO A 211 -2.84 5.21 -5.60
N VAL A 212 -3.44 4.01 -5.68
CA VAL A 212 -4.68 3.72 -4.95
C VAL A 212 -4.48 3.77 -3.45
N TYR A 213 -3.50 3.03 -2.93
CA TYR A 213 -3.23 2.95 -1.49
C TYR A 213 -2.94 4.32 -0.85
N PRO A 214 -1.95 5.10 -1.33
CA PRO A 214 -1.60 6.37 -0.71
C PRO A 214 -2.74 7.40 -0.83
N CYS A 215 -3.45 7.47 -1.97
CA CYS A 215 -4.52 8.43 -2.18
C CYS A 215 -5.78 8.10 -1.36
N VAL A 216 -6.12 6.82 -1.15
CA VAL A 216 -7.24 6.44 -0.26
C VAL A 216 -6.97 6.90 1.17
N ILE A 217 -5.76 6.64 1.69
CA ILE A 217 -5.40 7.06 3.05
C ILE A 217 -5.33 8.58 3.17
N HIS A 218 -4.69 9.26 2.20
CA HIS A 218 -4.55 10.71 2.22
C HIS A 218 -5.91 11.44 2.15
N SER A 219 -6.87 10.93 1.39
CA SER A 219 -8.21 11.51 1.27
C SER A 219 -9.11 11.29 2.50
N THR A 220 -8.72 10.45 3.46
CA THR A 220 -9.56 10.10 4.62
C THR A 220 -9.90 11.29 5.52
N PRO A 221 -8.96 12.18 5.91
CA PRO A 221 -9.28 13.36 6.72
C PRO A 221 -10.22 14.34 6.02
N GLU A 222 -10.06 14.52 4.70
CA GLU A 222 -10.92 15.41 3.90
C GLU A 222 -12.35 14.87 3.82
N ARG A 223 -12.53 13.55 3.69
CA ARG A 223 -13.83 12.91 3.53
C ARG A 223 -14.61 12.76 4.82
N PHE A 224 -13.94 12.50 5.92
CA PHE A 224 -14.58 12.07 7.18
C PHE A 224 -14.31 12.98 8.37
N GLY A 225 -13.51 14.03 8.18
CA GLY A 225 -13.07 14.94 9.22
C GLY A 225 -11.76 14.52 9.88
N ALA A 226 -10.96 15.54 10.25
CA ALA A 226 -9.64 15.33 10.86
C ALA A 226 -9.71 14.65 12.23
N ASP A 227 -10.78 14.94 12.99
CA ASP A 227 -11.08 14.39 14.32
C ASP A 227 -11.30 12.88 14.31
N ARG A 228 -11.83 12.33 13.21
CA ARG A 228 -12.16 10.90 13.04
C ARG A 228 -11.14 10.14 12.21
N SER A 229 -10.25 10.86 11.52
CA SER A 229 -9.33 10.28 10.54
C SER A 229 -8.46 9.17 11.10
N GLN A 230 -7.95 9.32 12.33
CA GLN A 230 -7.10 8.30 12.95
C GLN A 230 -7.84 6.98 13.17
N ALA A 231 -9.09 7.03 13.65
CA ALA A 231 -9.90 5.86 13.89
C ALA A 231 -10.28 5.17 12.57
N LEU A 232 -10.68 5.96 11.56
CA LEU A 232 -11.03 5.47 10.22
C LEU A 232 -9.83 4.85 9.50
N ILE A 233 -8.67 5.50 9.49
CA ILE A 233 -7.44 4.92 8.92
C ILE A 233 -7.07 3.62 9.64
N GLY A 234 -7.25 3.56 10.97
CA GLY A 234 -7.01 2.33 11.73
C GLY A 234 -7.89 1.16 11.26
N VAL A 235 -9.18 1.39 11.06
CA VAL A 235 -10.12 0.35 10.60
C VAL A 235 -9.93 0.03 9.12
N GLN A 236 -9.60 1.02 8.26
CA GLN A 236 -9.21 0.79 6.87
C GLN A 236 -8.00 -0.14 6.79
N MET A 237 -6.98 0.12 7.60
CA MET A 237 -5.77 -0.72 7.66
C MET A 237 -6.08 -2.13 8.14
N ALA A 238 -6.94 -2.28 9.16
CA ALA A 238 -7.37 -3.60 9.63
C ALA A 238 -8.10 -4.37 8.52
N SER A 239 -9.01 -3.72 7.80
CA SER A 239 -9.71 -4.29 6.64
C SER A 239 -8.75 -4.72 5.54
N ALA A 240 -7.75 -3.87 5.21
CA ALA A 240 -6.69 -4.16 4.26
C ALA A 240 -5.90 -5.43 4.65
N TYR A 241 -5.49 -5.53 5.92
CA TYR A 241 -4.75 -6.70 6.39
C TYR A 241 -5.58 -7.98 6.36
N VAL A 242 -6.88 -7.92 6.63
CA VAL A 242 -7.77 -9.08 6.45
C VAL A 242 -7.78 -9.52 4.99
N GLY A 243 -7.89 -8.59 4.03
CA GLY A 243 -7.80 -8.88 2.60
C GLY A 243 -6.46 -9.50 2.21
N THR A 244 -5.37 -8.87 2.64
CA THR A 244 -3.99 -9.31 2.39
C THR A 244 -3.70 -10.72 2.92
N CYS A 245 -4.19 -11.05 4.11
CA CYS A 245 -3.91 -12.34 4.74
C CYS A 245 -4.85 -13.46 4.28
N LEU A 246 -6.12 -13.14 4.02
CA LEU A 246 -7.16 -14.15 3.76
C LEU A 246 -7.28 -14.51 2.28
N MET A 247 -7.23 -13.50 1.39
CA MET A 247 -7.61 -13.72 0.00
C MET A 247 -6.56 -14.50 -0.83
N PRO A 248 -5.23 -14.32 -0.69
CA PRO A 248 -4.28 -15.16 -1.40
C PRO A 248 -4.37 -16.66 -1.06
N PRO A 249 -4.53 -17.09 0.21
CA PRO A 249 -4.83 -18.50 0.52
C PRO A 249 -6.15 -19.01 -0.06
N VAL A 250 -7.21 -18.19 -0.08
CA VAL A 250 -8.49 -18.54 -0.73
C VAL A 250 -8.27 -18.80 -2.22
N PHE A 251 -7.53 -17.93 -2.90
CA PHE A 251 -7.16 -18.20 -4.29
C PHE A 251 -6.32 -19.47 -4.42
N GLY A 252 -5.41 -19.75 -3.48
CA GLY A 252 -4.62 -20.98 -3.46
C GLY A 252 -5.47 -22.25 -3.39
N LEU A 253 -6.54 -22.24 -2.60
CA LEU A 253 -7.52 -23.32 -2.59
C LEU A 253 -8.22 -23.47 -3.94
N MET A 254 -8.63 -22.39 -4.57
CA MET A 254 -9.23 -22.38 -5.90
C MET A 254 -8.26 -22.90 -6.96
N ALA A 255 -7.00 -22.44 -6.92
CA ALA A 255 -5.96 -22.87 -7.86
C ALA A 255 -5.67 -24.37 -7.77
N ASN A 256 -5.65 -24.93 -6.55
CA ASN A 256 -5.35 -26.34 -6.30
C ASN A 256 -6.53 -27.27 -6.59
N HIS A 257 -7.77 -26.85 -6.31
CA HIS A 257 -8.94 -27.72 -6.44
C HIS A 257 -9.72 -27.53 -7.74
N ILE A 258 -9.57 -26.37 -8.40
CA ILE A 258 -10.29 -26.05 -9.63
C ILE A 258 -9.28 -25.81 -10.77
N SER A 259 -8.67 -24.63 -10.83
CA SER A 259 -7.66 -24.28 -11.83
C SER A 259 -6.93 -22.98 -11.50
N ILE A 260 -5.61 -22.96 -11.77
CA ILE A 260 -4.80 -21.74 -11.72
C ILE A 260 -5.22 -20.70 -12.79
N SER A 261 -5.86 -21.15 -13.89
CA SER A 261 -6.35 -20.27 -14.96
C SER A 261 -7.44 -19.28 -14.50
N LEU A 262 -8.02 -19.50 -13.29
CA LEU A 262 -8.95 -18.56 -12.68
C LEU A 262 -8.27 -17.30 -12.13
N PHE A 263 -6.92 -17.21 -12.15
CA PHE A 263 -6.17 -16.09 -11.59
C PHE A 263 -6.64 -14.72 -12.10
N PRO A 264 -6.74 -14.43 -13.43
CA PRO A 264 -7.19 -13.13 -13.88
C PRO A 264 -8.66 -12.85 -13.53
N PHE A 265 -9.52 -13.86 -13.50
CA PHE A 265 -10.93 -13.70 -13.08
C PHE A 265 -11.07 -13.40 -11.60
N TYR A 266 -10.18 -13.94 -10.77
CA TYR A 266 -10.15 -13.65 -9.34
C TYR A 266 -9.67 -12.23 -9.03
N LEU A 267 -8.87 -11.65 -9.91
CA LEU A 267 -8.40 -10.27 -9.77
C LEU A 267 -9.44 -9.23 -10.24
N LEU A 268 -10.47 -9.63 -11.01
CA LEU A 268 -11.61 -8.78 -11.40
C LEU A 268 -12.57 -8.54 -10.25
#